data_0f06a59c3410c6bec8aa89f7e61a2ccb
#
_entry.id   0f06a59c3410c6bec8aa89f7e61a2ccb
#
_cell.length_a   1.000
_cell.length_b   1.000
_cell.length_c   1.000
_cell.angle_alpha   90.00
_cell.angle_beta   90.00
_cell.angle_gamma   90.00
#
_symmetry.space_group_name_H-M   'P 1'
#
loop_
_entity.id
_entity.type
_entity.pdbx_description
1 polymer ?
#
loop_
_entity_poly.entity_id
_entity_poly.type
_entity_poly.pdbx_seq_one_letter_code
_entity_poly.pdbx_strand_id
1 'polypeptide(L)'
;SEMCIRDRFHTVLQPISTELNQWMNADFEYNIKYPEQRIHKSASGLMVRSKSEALIATLLSHNRIPFRYECALCLGETTLHPDFTLRHPKTGAFYYWEHFGLMDFPSYRKNVFSKLQLYTAHNIIPSIQLITTYETSEHPFDSAYAEQLIHYYFGD
;
A
#
# COMPACT_ATOMS: atom_id res chain seq x y z
N SER A 1 11.07 27.06 -10.61
CA SER A 1 12.43 27.56 -10.89
C SER A 1 13.27 26.49 -11.55
N GLU A 2 14.33 26.87 -12.17
CA GLU A 2 15.32 25.95 -12.76
C GLU A 2 15.86 24.97 -11.75
N MET A 3 16.03 25.41 -10.53
CA MET A 3 16.46 24.60 -9.41
C MET A 3 15.50 23.44 -9.14
N CYS A 4 14.21 23.73 -9.09
CA CYS A 4 13.19 22.69 -8.86
C CYS A 4 13.11 21.70 -10.02
N ILE A 5 13.27 22.17 -11.25
CA ILE A 5 13.29 21.31 -12.42
C ILE A 5 14.52 20.42 -12.39
N ARG A 6 15.67 20.99 -12.08
CA ARG A 6 16.94 20.27 -11.96
C ARG A 6 16.86 19.19 -10.88
N ASP A 7 16.29 19.51 -9.72
CA ASP A 7 16.11 18.57 -8.62
C ASP A 7 15.23 17.38 -9.03
N ARG A 8 14.17 17.63 -9.81
CA ARG A 8 13.35 16.56 -10.33
C ARG A 8 14.11 15.62 -11.25
N PHE A 9 14.99 16.15 -12.10
CA PHE A 9 15.81 15.33 -13.00
C PHE A 9 16.94 14.62 -12.29
N HIS A 10 17.42 15.19 -11.19
CA HIS A 10 18.50 14.61 -10.41
C HIS A 10 18.03 13.70 -9.28
N THR A 11 16.71 13.64 -9.02
CA THR A 11 16.16 12.69 -8.07
C THR A 11 16.16 11.31 -8.71
N VAL A 12 17.30 10.65 -8.64
CA VAL A 12 17.43 9.28 -9.10
C VAL A 12 16.95 8.37 -7.98
N LEU A 13 15.97 7.51 -8.31
CA LEU A 13 15.51 6.51 -7.36
C LEU A 13 16.65 5.54 -7.06
N GLN A 14 16.97 5.41 -5.78
CA GLN A 14 17.97 4.45 -5.36
C GLN A 14 17.41 3.03 -5.49
N PRO A 15 18.22 2.05 -5.88
CA PRO A 15 17.79 0.67 -5.89
C PRO A 15 17.39 0.24 -4.48
N ILE A 16 16.45 -0.69 -4.39
CA ILE A 16 16.05 -1.29 -3.11
C ILE A 16 17.29 -1.98 -2.52
N SER A 17 17.56 -1.76 -1.23
CA SER A 17 18.68 -2.38 -0.55
C SER A 17 18.57 -3.90 -0.58
N THR A 18 19.70 -4.59 -0.46
CA THR A 18 19.76 -6.05 -0.43
C THR A 18 18.88 -6.60 0.69
N GLU A 19 18.95 -6.00 1.87
CA GLU A 19 18.17 -6.42 3.04
C GLU A 19 16.66 -6.32 2.78
N LEU A 20 16.19 -5.18 2.23
CA LEU A 20 14.78 -4.98 1.93
C LEU A 20 14.31 -5.85 0.77
N ASN A 21 15.17 -6.10 -0.22
CA ASN A 21 14.88 -7.05 -1.28
C ASN A 21 14.70 -8.47 -0.74
N GLN A 22 15.57 -8.90 0.17
CA GLN A 22 15.44 -10.20 0.81
C GLN A 22 14.14 -10.30 1.60
N TRP A 23 13.77 -9.25 2.35
CA TRP A 23 12.51 -9.21 3.07
C TRP A 23 11.32 -9.35 2.12
N MET A 24 11.33 -8.59 1.02
CA MET A 24 10.23 -8.58 0.06
C MET A 24 10.05 -9.93 -0.64
N ASN A 25 11.15 -10.63 -0.92
CA ASN A 25 11.14 -11.89 -1.66
C ASN A 25 11.12 -13.13 -0.76
N ALA A 26 11.26 -12.98 0.55
CA ALA A 26 11.15 -14.09 1.48
C ALA A 26 9.72 -14.62 1.54
N ASP A 27 9.55 -15.88 1.91
CA ASP A 27 8.23 -16.45 2.14
C ASP A 27 7.56 -15.75 3.32
N PHE A 28 6.26 -15.51 3.21
CA PHE A 28 5.47 -14.90 4.26
C PHE A 28 4.04 -15.44 4.24
N GLU A 29 3.38 -15.39 5.39
CA GLU A 29 1.96 -15.72 5.47
C GLU A 29 1.14 -14.61 4.83
N TYR A 30 0.19 -14.99 3.96
CA TYR A 30 -0.67 -14.05 3.27
C TYR A 30 -2.10 -14.59 3.23
N ASN A 31 -3.05 -13.74 2.78
CA ASN A 31 -4.44 -14.12 2.68
C ASN A 31 -4.65 -15.15 1.57
N ILE A 32 -4.97 -16.39 1.98
CA ILE A 32 -5.18 -17.51 1.05
C ILE A 32 -6.65 -17.65 0.61
N LYS A 33 -7.55 -16.81 1.15
CA LYS A 33 -8.97 -16.88 0.82
C LYS A 33 -9.23 -16.34 -0.59
N TYR A 34 -10.16 -16.99 -1.28
CA TYR A 34 -10.65 -16.55 -2.59
C TYR A 34 -9.51 -16.26 -3.60
N PRO A 35 -8.59 -17.24 -3.84
CA PRO A 35 -7.47 -17.03 -4.76
C PRO A 35 -7.93 -16.73 -6.19
N GLU A 36 -9.12 -17.18 -6.56
CA GLU A 36 -9.74 -16.93 -7.87
C GLU A 36 -10.05 -15.46 -8.13
N GLN A 37 -10.07 -14.62 -7.09
CA GLN A 37 -10.31 -13.19 -7.22
C GLN A 37 -9.05 -12.41 -7.61
N ARG A 38 -7.87 -13.04 -7.54
CA ARG A 38 -6.60 -12.41 -7.91
C ARG A 38 -6.39 -12.47 -9.41
N ILE A 39 -7.12 -11.66 -10.14
CA ILE A 39 -7.16 -11.68 -11.61
C ILE A 39 -6.62 -10.41 -12.27
N HIS A 40 -6.25 -9.41 -11.49
CA HIS A 40 -5.73 -8.14 -12.00
C HIS A 40 -4.21 -8.13 -11.89
N LYS A 41 -3.54 -7.90 -13.00
CA LYS A 41 -2.08 -7.98 -13.09
C LYS A 41 -1.47 -6.58 -12.94
N SER A 42 -0.53 -6.43 -12.02
CA SER A 42 0.28 -5.22 -11.91
C SER A 42 1.40 -5.21 -12.95
N ALA A 43 2.07 -4.07 -13.11
CA ALA A 43 3.17 -3.95 -14.07
C ALA A 43 4.34 -4.91 -13.77
N SER A 44 4.56 -5.28 -12.51
CA SER A 44 5.60 -6.23 -12.12
C SER A 44 5.18 -7.69 -12.24
N GLY A 45 3.93 -7.96 -12.62
CA GLY A 45 3.40 -9.30 -12.78
C GLY A 45 2.65 -9.85 -11.56
N LEU A 46 2.62 -9.12 -10.46
CA LEU A 46 1.86 -9.51 -9.26
C LEU A 46 0.36 -9.51 -9.58
N MET A 47 -0.33 -10.58 -9.23
CA MET A 47 -1.77 -10.70 -9.40
C MET A 47 -2.49 -10.27 -8.15
N VAL A 48 -3.43 -9.34 -8.27
CA VAL A 48 -4.17 -8.73 -7.17
C VAL A 48 -5.67 -8.77 -7.43
N ARG A 49 -6.49 -8.34 -6.44
CA ARG A 49 -7.94 -8.53 -6.44
C ARG A 49 -8.73 -7.41 -7.11
N SER A 50 -8.11 -6.27 -7.39
CA SER A 50 -8.80 -5.15 -8.05
C SER A 50 -7.86 -4.38 -8.96
N LYS A 51 -8.44 -3.62 -9.90
CA LYS A 51 -7.67 -2.73 -10.76
C LYS A 51 -6.95 -1.65 -9.97
N SER A 52 -7.60 -1.11 -8.94
CA SER A 52 -7.01 -0.08 -8.07
C SER A 52 -5.79 -0.62 -7.34
N GLU A 53 -5.88 -1.84 -6.81
CA GLU A 53 -4.72 -2.49 -6.18
C GLU A 53 -3.59 -2.73 -7.16
N ALA A 54 -3.91 -3.12 -8.41
CA ALA A 54 -2.89 -3.28 -9.45
C ALA A 54 -2.17 -1.96 -9.75
N LEU A 55 -2.90 -0.85 -9.77
CA LEU A 55 -2.32 0.48 -9.96
C LEU A 55 -1.43 0.87 -8.79
N ILE A 56 -1.88 0.63 -7.56
CA ILE A 56 -1.07 0.91 -6.36
C ILE A 56 0.21 0.08 -6.39
N ALA A 57 0.11 -1.22 -6.66
CA ALA A 57 1.28 -2.09 -6.73
C ALA A 57 2.27 -1.63 -7.81
N THR A 58 1.76 -1.19 -8.96
CA THR A 58 2.59 -0.64 -10.04
C THR A 58 3.31 0.64 -9.60
N LEU A 59 2.61 1.55 -8.93
CA LEU A 59 3.20 2.78 -8.41
C LEU A 59 4.26 2.51 -7.35
N LEU A 60 4.01 1.56 -6.47
CA LEU A 60 4.98 1.17 -5.43
C LEU A 60 6.25 0.61 -6.07
N SER A 61 6.11 -0.28 -7.05
CA SER A 61 7.25 -0.84 -7.77
C SER A 61 8.02 0.24 -8.54
N HIS A 62 7.30 1.14 -9.21
CA HIS A 62 7.89 2.24 -9.96
C HIS A 62 8.71 3.17 -9.06
N ASN A 63 8.23 3.42 -7.86
CA ASN A 63 8.89 4.28 -6.87
C ASN A 63 9.87 3.52 -5.98
N ARG A 64 10.07 2.23 -6.23
CA ARG A 64 11.01 1.36 -5.50
C ARG A 64 10.73 1.33 -4.00
N ILE A 65 9.44 1.22 -3.66
CA ILE A 65 9.00 1.02 -2.29
C ILE A 65 8.86 -0.48 -2.06
N PRO A 66 9.62 -1.07 -1.14
CA PRO A 66 9.47 -2.50 -0.83
C PRO A 66 8.11 -2.78 -0.23
N PHE A 67 7.44 -3.81 -0.73
CA PHE A 67 6.12 -4.16 -0.21
C PHE A 67 5.82 -5.64 -0.32
N ARG A 68 4.85 -6.09 0.48
CA ARG A 68 4.22 -7.39 0.41
C ARG A 68 2.72 -7.21 0.24
N TYR A 69 2.11 -7.99 -0.63
CA TYR A 69 0.67 -7.95 -0.87
C TYR A 69 -0.06 -8.90 0.09
N GLU A 70 -1.05 -8.37 0.81
CA GLU A 70 -1.91 -9.13 1.73
C GLU A 70 -1.15 -9.96 2.77
N CYS A 71 -0.01 -9.46 3.21
CA CYS A 71 0.79 -10.10 4.26
C CYS A 71 0.02 -10.09 5.59
N ALA A 72 0.06 -11.20 6.30
CA ALA A 72 -0.61 -11.31 7.60
C ALA A 72 -0.01 -10.33 8.61
N LEU A 73 -0.88 -9.67 9.36
CA LEU A 73 -0.54 -8.76 10.45
C LEU A 73 -1.32 -9.18 11.69
N CYS A 74 -0.62 -9.62 12.73
CA CYS A 74 -1.25 -10.04 13.98
C CYS A 74 -1.43 -8.85 14.91
N LEU A 75 -2.68 -8.52 15.23
CA LEU A 75 -3.05 -7.47 16.17
C LEU A 75 -3.78 -8.12 17.36
N GLY A 76 -3.03 -8.44 18.41
CA GLY A 76 -3.57 -9.23 19.50
C GLY A 76 -3.97 -10.63 19.03
N GLU A 77 -5.24 -10.99 19.24
CA GLU A 77 -5.78 -12.28 18.80
C GLU A 77 -6.39 -12.21 17.38
N THR A 78 -6.41 -11.02 16.78
CA THR A 78 -6.97 -10.82 15.44
C THR A 78 -5.84 -10.72 14.42
N THR A 79 -5.99 -11.43 13.30
CA THR A 79 -5.07 -11.30 12.17
C THR A 79 -5.77 -10.53 11.05
N LEU A 80 -5.16 -9.43 10.65
CA LEU A 80 -5.56 -8.69 9.46
C LEU A 80 -4.60 -8.99 8.30
N HIS A 81 -5.06 -8.67 7.10
CA HIS A 81 -4.23 -8.75 5.89
C HIS A 81 -4.34 -7.40 5.19
N PRO A 82 -3.54 -6.40 5.62
CA PRO A 82 -3.51 -5.12 4.92
C PRO A 82 -3.28 -5.35 3.42
N ASP A 83 -3.89 -4.54 2.57
CA ASP A 83 -3.68 -4.70 1.14
C ASP A 83 -2.19 -4.70 0.82
N PHE A 84 -1.46 -3.76 1.41
CA PHE A 84 0.01 -3.71 1.24
C PHE A 84 0.68 -3.44 2.58
N THR A 85 1.70 -4.22 2.88
CA THR A 85 2.66 -3.94 3.95
C THR A 85 3.92 -3.39 3.28
N LEU A 86 4.30 -2.17 3.66
CA LEU A 86 5.39 -1.45 3.03
C LEU A 86 6.53 -1.23 4.01
N ARG A 87 7.72 -1.01 3.47
CA ARG A 87 8.84 -0.57 4.29
C ARG A 87 9.48 0.68 3.68
N HIS A 88 9.79 1.63 4.54
CA HIS A 88 10.46 2.83 4.09
C HIS A 88 11.83 2.45 3.50
N PRO A 89 12.15 2.87 2.26
CA PRO A 89 13.38 2.43 1.60
C PRO A 89 14.67 2.88 2.30
N LYS A 90 14.62 3.96 3.08
CA LYS A 90 15.80 4.47 3.81
C LYS A 90 15.87 3.98 5.25
N THR A 91 14.75 3.99 5.96
CA THR A 91 14.73 3.69 7.40
C THR A 91 14.37 2.24 7.70
N GLY A 92 13.72 1.54 6.76
CA GLY A 92 13.19 0.21 6.96
C GLY A 92 11.90 0.18 7.79
N ALA A 93 11.38 1.32 8.21
CA ALA A 93 10.17 1.40 9.03
C ALA A 93 8.96 0.83 8.29
N PHE A 94 8.07 0.21 9.05
CA PHE A 94 6.87 -0.41 8.51
C PHE A 94 5.73 0.59 8.34
N TYR A 95 5.03 0.48 7.20
CA TYR A 95 3.80 1.20 6.88
C TYR A 95 2.80 0.20 6.31
N TYR A 96 1.51 0.57 6.36
CA TYR A 96 0.43 -0.27 5.84
C TYR A 96 -0.44 0.58 4.94
N TRP A 97 -0.90 0.02 3.84
CA TRP A 97 -1.80 0.71 2.92
C TRP A 97 -3.06 -0.12 2.77
N GLU A 98 -4.19 0.49 3.04
CA GLU A 98 -5.50 -0.09 2.78
C GLU A 98 -6.22 0.74 1.74
N HIS A 99 -6.67 0.09 0.69
CA HIS A 99 -7.51 0.73 -0.32
C HIS A 99 -8.96 0.26 -0.12
N PHE A 100 -9.85 1.19 0.20
CA PHE A 100 -11.25 0.92 0.47
C PHE A 100 -12.08 1.22 -0.77
N GLY A 101 -12.32 0.20 -1.59
CA GLY A 101 -12.87 0.33 -2.95
C GLY A 101 -14.38 0.32 -3.05
N LEU A 102 -15.11 -0.01 -1.98
CA LEU A 102 -16.57 -0.19 -2.03
C LEU A 102 -17.30 0.75 -1.07
N MET A 103 -16.86 2.00 -1.01
CA MET A 103 -17.38 2.97 -0.03
C MET A 103 -18.82 3.43 -0.32
N ASP A 104 -19.40 3.05 -1.47
CA ASP A 104 -20.82 3.26 -1.74
C ASP A 104 -21.72 2.40 -0.85
N PHE A 105 -21.22 1.28 -0.33
CA PHE A 105 -22.02 0.30 0.40
C PHE A 105 -21.96 0.56 1.92
N PRO A 106 -23.12 0.81 2.58
CA PRO A 106 -23.12 1.11 4.02
C PRO A 106 -22.52 0.02 4.91
N SER A 107 -22.76 -1.25 4.60
CA SER A 107 -22.16 -2.36 5.36
C SER A 107 -20.66 -2.39 5.24
N TYR A 108 -20.13 -2.10 4.06
CA TYR A 108 -18.68 -2.00 3.82
C TYR A 108 -18.07 -0.86 4.63
N ARG A 109 -18.71 0.34 4.61
CA ARG A 109 -18.25 1.49 5.40
C ARG A 109 -18.17 1.17 6.90
N LYS A 110 -19.15 0.44 7.41
CA LYS A 110 -19.17 0.01 8.81
C LYS A 110 -17.97 -0.89 9.12
N ASN A 111 -17.67 -1.83 8.23
CA ASN A 111 -16.52 -2.72 8.38
C ASN A 111 -15.18 -1.95 8.30
N VAL A 112 -15.10 -0.98 7.41
CA VAL A 112 -13.93 -0.09 7.30
C VAL A 112 -13.70 0.65 8.61
N PHE A 113 -14.75 1.23 9.17
CA PHE A 113 -14.66 1.95 10.44
C PHE A 113 -14.14 1.05 11.57
N SER A 114 -14.71 -0.16 11.68
CA SER A 114 -14.27 -1.14 12.67
C SER A 114 -12.83 -1.55 12.50
N LYS A 115 -12.39 -1.73 11.26
CA LYS A 115 -11.00 -2.06 10.95
C LYS A 115 -10.06 -0.92 11.35
N LEU A 116 -10.42 0.33 11.05
CA LEU A 116 -9.61 1.49 11.41
C LEU A 116 -9.49 1.63 12.94
N GLN A 117 -10.56 1.34 13.67
CA GLN A 117 -10.53 1.35 15.13
C GLN A 117 -9.58 0.27 15.67
N LEU A 118 -9.57 -0.92 15.07
CA LEU A 118 -8.66 -2.00 15.46
C LEU A 118 -7.20 -1.60 15.23
N TYR A 119 -6.89 -1.02 14.07
CA TYR A 119 -5.55 -0.49 13.81
C TYR A 119 -5.14 0.52 14.87
N THR A 120 -6.00 1.50 15.12
CA THR A 120 -5.72 2.59 16.09
C THR A 120 -5.50 2.05 17.50
N ALA A 121 -6.28 1.04 17.91
CA ALA A 121 -6.12 0.41 19.22
C ALA A 121 -4.74 -0.27 19.38
N HIS A 122 -4.08 -0.60 18.28
CA HIS A 122 -2.73 -1.19 18.27
C HIS A 122 -1.66 -0.20 17.81
N ASN A 123 -1.93 1.10 17.94
CA ASN A 123 -1.00 2.19 17.62
C ASN A 123 -0.60 2.28 16.15
N ILE A 124 -1.42 1.74 15.25
CA ILE A 124 -1.27 1.92 13.81
C ILE A 124 -2.28 2.98 13.39
N ILE A 125 -1.78 4.19 13.21
CA ILE A 125 -2.62 5.40 13.16
C ILE A 125 -2.79 5.86 11.70
N PRO A 126 -4.04 6.11 11.26
CA PRO A 126 -4.26 6.72 9.94
C PRO A 126 -3.45 7.99 9.75
N SER A 127 -2.85 8.14 8.59
CA SER A 127 -1.98 9.26 8.21
C SER A 127 -0.62 9.28 8.90
N ILE A 128 -0.31 8.30 9.73
CA ILE A 128 1.02 8.10 10.32
C ILE A 128 1.63 6.83 9.71
N GLN A 129 1.34 5.64 10.26
CA GLN A 129 1.82 4.39 9.66
C GLN A 129 0.81 3.77 8.70
N LEU A 130 -0.45 4.21 8.74
CA LEU A 130 -1.52 3.66 7.93
C LEU A 130 -1.92 4.66 6.84
N ILE A 131 -1.66 4.26 5.61
CA ILE A 131 -2.03 5.02 4.42
C ILE A 131 -3.39 4.47 3.96
N THR A 132 -4.36 5.35 3.76
CA THR A 132 -5.69 4.96 3.31
C THR A 132 -6.07 5.68 2.03
N THR A 133 -6.68 4.95 1.11
CA THR A 133 -7.32 5.50 -0.06
C THR A 133 -8.72 4.95 -0.17
N TYR A 134 -9.60 5.72 -0.77
CA TYR A 134 -11.03 5.41 -0.83
C TYR A 134 -11.54 5.61 -2.24
N GLU A 135 -12.57 4.83 -2.59
CA GLU A 135 -13.18 4.98 -3.89
C GLU A 135 -14.69 4.74 -3.79
N THR A 136 -15.43 5.54 -4.56
CA THR A 136 -16.87 5.36 -4.78
C THR A 136 -17.10 5.36 -6.28
N SER A 137 -18.33 5.08 -6.72
CA SER A 137 -18.68 5.19 -8.14
C SER A 137 -18.54 6.61 -8.67
N GLU A 138 -18.78 7.63 -7.82
CA GLU A 138 -18.63 9.05 -8.19
C GLU A 138 -17.19 9.55 -8.12
N HIS A 139 -16.39 8.91 -7.25
CA HIS A 139 -14.99 9.27 -7.04
C HIS A 139 -14.12 8.02 -7.26
N PRO A 140 -13.81 7.71 -8.54
CA PRO A 140 -12.99 6.55 -8.85
C PRO A 140 -11.57 6.72 -8.35
N PHE A 141 -10.79 5.63 -8.36
CA PHE A 141 -9.41 5.65 -7.92
C PHE A 141 -8.61 6.73 -8.66
N ASP A 142 -7.91 7.54 -7.87
CA ASP A 142 -7.07 8.62 -8.37
C ASP A 142 -5.59 8.24 -8.24
N SER A 143 -4.99 7.84 -9.36
CA SER A 143 -3.59 7.43 -9.38
C SER A 143 -2.64 8.58 -9.10
N ALA A 144 -2.99 9.80 -9.47
CA ALA A 144 -2.18 10.99 -9.18
C ALA A 144 -2.13 11.26 -7.68
N TYR A 145 -3.24 11.10 -6.99
CA TYR A 145 -3.30 11.21 -5.54
C TYR A 145 -2.46 10.12 -4.85
N ALA A 146 -2.57 8.88 -5.33
CA ALA A 146 -1.77 7.78 -4.80
C ALA A 146 -0.27 8.04 -4.96
N GLU A 147 0.15 8.56 -6.11
CA GLU A 147 1.54 8.97 -6.35
C GLU A 147 1.98 10.06 -5.38
N GLN A 148 1.12 11.06 -5.12
CA GLN A 148 1.41 12.10 -4.14
C GLN A 148 1.60 11.54 -2.73
N LEU A 149 0.79 10.56 -2.34
CA LEU A 149 0.93 9.89 -1.05
C LEU A 149 2.28 9.19 -0.93
N ILE A 150 2.71 8.50 -1.98
CA ILE A 150 4.01 7.83 -2.00
C ILE A 150 5.14 8.85 -1.79
N HIS A 151 5.09 9.98 -2.49
CA HIS A 151 6.07 11.05 -2.33
C HIS A 151 6.02 11.66 -0.94
N TYR A 152 4.84 11.84 -0.38
CA TYR A 152 4.67 12.39 0.96
C TYR A 152 5.29 11.50 2.04
N TYR A 153 5.03 10.19 1.97
CA TYR A 153 5.50 9.26 3.01
C TYR A 153 6.95 8.83 2.82
N PHE A 154 7.41 8.69 1.60
CA PHE A 154 8.69 8.05 1.29
C PHE A 154 9.67 8.93 0.50
N GLY A 155 9.24 10.09 0.07
CA GLY A 155 10.11 11.04 -0.61
C GLY A 155 11.05 11.75 0.35
N ASP A 156 12.02 12.42 -0.20
CA ASP A 156 12.98 13.22 0.56
C ASP A 156 12.42 14.57 1.00
#